data_c04efb49c49dba625aac1ad1112f91ad
#
_entry.id   c04efb49c49dba625aac1ad1112f91ad
#
_cell.length_a   1.000
_cell.length_b   1.000
_cell.length_c   1.000
_cell.angle_alpha   90.00
_cell.angle_beta   90.00
_cell.angle_gamma   90.00
#
_symmetry.space_group_name_H-M   'P 1'
#
loop_
_entity.id
_entity.type
_entity.pdbx_description
1 polymer ?
#
loop_
_entity_poly.entity_id
_entity_poly.type
_entity_poly.pdbx_seq_one_letter_code
_entity_poly.pdbx_strand_id
1 'polypeptide(L)'
;MRAAIAAVAAAIVLVLTIHGPGRAAVDATIGTRTSMELLVFEHPDCNYCQVFRNRVAPRYRQSAQEAEAPLRFVDVTGTDTDRLSLKSPITMVPTAVLMKDGREVDRIAGYWGSDNFFKMVTYIIGKAE
;
A
#
# COMPACT_ATOMS: atom_id res chain seq x y z
N MET A 1 76.43 50.54 3.26
CA MET A 1 76.26 49.97 1.90
C MET A 1 75.52 48.64 1.94
N ARG A 2 74.55 48.51 1.15
CA ARG A 2 73.87 47.32 0.71
C ARG A 2 72.90 46.63 1.69
N ALA A 3 71.68 46.96 1.39
CA ALA A 3 70.43 46.33 1.75
C ALA A 3 70.38 44.89 1.33
N ALA A 4 69.81 44.06 2.18
CA ALA A 4 69.23 42.77 1.76
C ALA A 4 67.81 42.72 2.25
N ILE A 5 66.92 42.85 1.31
CA ILE A 5 65.48 42.72 1.52
C ILE A 5 65.14 41.22 1.51
N ALA A 6 64.78 40.69 2.68
CA ALA A 6 64.22 39.33 2.74
C ALA A 6 62.70 39.40 2.54
N ALA A 7 62.25 38.97 1.36
CA ALA A 7 60.85 38.81 1.09
C ALA A 7 60.26 37.59 1.84
N VAL A 8 59.41 37.84 2.79
CA VAL A 8 58.61 36.78 3.45
C VAL A 8 57.36 36.52 2.56
N ALA A 9 57.41 35.44 1.85
CA ALA A 9 56.23 34.95 1.10
C ALA A 9 55.30 34.27 2.07
N ALA A 10 54.24 34.94 2.45
CA ALA A 10 53.12 34.33 3.21
C ALA A 10 52.31 33.44 2.29
N ALA A 11 52.53 32.14 2.39
CA ALA A 11 51.66 31.17 1.74
C ALA A 11 50.32 31.09 2.49
N ILE A 12 49.32 31.73 1.90
CA ILE A 12 47.92 31.57 2.35
C ILE A 12 47.44 30.23 1.86
N VAL A 13 47.42 29.22 2.74
CA VAL A 13 46.77 27.96 2.46
C VAL A 13 45.25 28.16 2.60
N LEU A 14 44.57 28.36 1.47
CA LEU A 14 43.13 28.39 1.41
C LEU A 14 42.59 26.99 1.57
N VAL A 15 42.24 26.59 2.79
CA VAL A 15 41.54 25.35 3.04
C VAL A 15 40.09 25.51 2.58
N LEU A 16 39.79 25.10 1.34
CA LEU A 16 38.43 24.91 0.91
C LEU A 16 37.81 23.74 1.67
N THR A 17 37.10 24.05 2.75
CA THR A 17 36.19 23.09 3.37
C THR A 17 35.02 22.87 2.45
N ILE A 18 35.02 21.79 1.68
CA ILE A 18 33.90 21.31 0.89
C ILE A 18 32.85 20.82 1.89
N HIS A 19 31.96 21.73 2.28
CA HIS A 19 30.74 21.33 2.95
C HIS A 19 29.84 20.65 1.90
N GLY A 20 29.99 19.34 1.71
CA GLY A 20 29.05 18.55 0.95
C GLY A 20 27.67 18.70 1.59
N PRO A 21 26.58 18.80 0.78
CA PRO A 21 25.24 18.79 1.31
C PRO A 21 25.08 17.50 2.10
N GLY A 22 24.91 17.65 3.42
CA GLY A 22 24.59 16.53 4.28
C GLY A 22 23.36 15.84 3.67
N ARG A 23 23.57 14.64 3.14
CA ARG A 23 22.47 13.73 2.91
C ARG A 23 21.85 13.53 4.28
N ALA A 24 20.73 14.21 4.52
CA ALA A 24 19.82 13.80 5.56
C ALA A 24 19.55 12.32 5.27
N ALA A 25 20.13 11.44 6.08
CA ALA A 25 19.69 10.07 6.14
C ALA A 25 18.21 10.18 6.49
N VAL A 26 17.34 10.05 5.48
CA VAL A 26 15.95 9.70 5.70
C VAL A 26 16.06 8.39 6.44
N ASP A 27 15.92 8.49 7.76
CA ASP A 27 15.74 7.35 8.63
C ASP A 27 14.50 6.65 8.08
N ALA A 28 14.74 5.70 7.17
CA ALA A 28 13.75 4.76 6.74
C ALA A 28 13.50 3.85 7.94
N THR A 29 12.82 4.39 8.94
CA THR A 29 12.03 3.59 9.84
C THR A 29 10.96 2.97 8.96
N ILE A 30 11.38 1.93 8.22
CA ILE A 30 10.47 0.94 7.66
C ILE A 30 9.89 0.23 8.88
N GLY A 31 9.00 0.93 9.56
CA GLY A 31 7.97 0.25 10.30
C GLY A 31 7.32 -0.66 9.24
N THR A 32 7.46 -1.95 9.39
CA THR A 32 6.71 -2.95 8.65
C THR A 32 5.24 -2.62 8.88
N ARG A 33 4.71 -1.68 8.07
CA ARG A 33 3.27 -1.48 8.00
C ARG A 33 2.75 -2.77 7.46
N THR A 34 2.18 -3.57 8.32
CA THR A 34 1.37 -4.72 7.96
C THR A 34 0.45 -4.25 6.85
N SER A 35 0.70 -4.69 5.62
CA SER A 35 -0.08 -4.20 4.48
C SER A 35 -1.33 -5.05 4.36
N MET A 36 -2.48 -4.45 4.68
CA MET A 36 -3.78 -5.04 4.35
C MET A 36 -4.26 -4.53 3.00
N GLU A 37 -4.96 -5.36 2.24
CA GLU A 37 -5.71 -4.98 1.05
C GLU A 37 -7.02 -5.79 0.98
N LEU A 38 -8.06 -5.20 0.43
CA LEU A 38 -9.34 -5.86 0.19
C LEU A 38 -9.48 -6.18 -1.29
N LEU A 39 -9.33 -7.46 -1.64
CA LEU A 39 -9.50 -7.95 -3.01
C LEU A 39 -10.96 -8.31 -3.25
N VAL A 40 -11.60 -7.69 -4.24
CA VAL A 40 -12.96 -8.03 -4.65
C VAL A 40 -12.89 -8.79 -5.96
N PHE A 41 -13.14 -10.09 -5.86
CA PHE A 41 -13.20 -10.98 -7.01
C PHE A 41 -14.50 -10.80 -7.76
N GLU A 42 -14.40 -10.61 -9.07
CA GLU A 42 -15.53 -10.37 -9.95
C GLU A 42 -15.41 -11.11 -11.27
N HIS A 43 -16.52 -11.19 -12.01
CA HIS A 43 -16.58 -11.71 -13.37
C HIS A 43 -17.29 -10.67 -14.26
N PRO A 44 -16.88 -10.47 -15.51
CA PRO A 44 -17.51 -9.49 -16.42
C PRO A 44 -19.03 -9.64 -16.55
N ASP A 45 -19.54 -10.87 -16.58
CA ASP A 45 -20.97 -11.18 -16.76
C ASP A 45 -21.76 -11.29 -15.46
N CYS A 46 -21.20 -10.79 -14.34
CA CYS A 46 -21.81 -10.90 -13.03
C CYS A 46 -22.63 -9.65 -12.67
N ASN A 47 -23.97 -9.75 -12.68
CA ASN A 47 -24.84 -8.64 -12.31
C ASN A 47 -24.62 -8.13 -10.87
N TYR A 48 -24.41 -9.00 -9.90
CA TYR A 48 -24.14 -8.60 -8.51
C TYR A 48 -22.78 -7.92 -8.38
N CYS A 49 -21.80 -8.28 -9.21
CA CYS A 49 -20.51 -7.60 -9.26
C CYS A 49 -20.68 -6.16 -9.77
N GLN A 50 -21.54 -5.94 -10.77
CA GLN A 50 -21.89 -4.59 -11.25
C GLN A 50 -22.57 -3.77 -10.15
N VAL A 51 -23.49 -4.37 -9.39
CA VAL A 51 -24.13 -3.71 -8.24
C VAL A 51 -23.09 -3.35 -7.19
N PHE A 52 -22.17 -4.26 -6.85
CA PHE A 52 -21.10 -4.02 -5.90
C PHE A 52 -20.21 -2.87 -6.38
N ARG A 53 -19.76 -2.92 -7.63
CA ARG A 53 -18.89 -1.90 -8.23
C ARG A 53 -19.53 -0.51 -8.22
N ASN A 54 -20.82 -0.43 -8.48
CA ASN A 54 -21.52 0.85 -8.64
C ASN A 54 -22.07 1.41 -7.32
N ARG A 55 -22.38 0.59 -6.33
CA ARG A 55 -23.02 1.02 -5.07
C ARG A 55 -22.13 0.86 -3.83
N VAL A 56 -21.33 -0.19 -3.76
CA VAL A 56 -20.51 -0.48 -2.58
C VAL A 56 -19.13 0.16 -2.70
N ALA A 57 -18.43 -0.07 -3.80
CA ALA A 57 -17.05 0.38 -3.97
C ALA A 57 -16.88 1.91 -3.84
N PRO A 58 -17.76 2.79 -4.36
CA PRO A 58 -17.62 4.23 -4.17
C PRO A 58 -17.74 4.64 -2.70
N ARG A 59 -18.66 4.02 -1.95
CA ARG A 59 -18.82 4.26 -0.51
C ARG A 59 -17.62 3.74 0.28
N TYR A 60 -17.11 2.57 -0.10
CA TYR A 60 -15.92 1.98 0.54
C TYR A 60 -14.71 2.89 0.39
N ARG A 61 -14.44 3.39 -0.81
CA ARG A 61 -13.31 4.31 -1.09
C ARG A 61 -13.38 5.64 -0.34
N GLN A 62 -14.54 6.00 0.20
CA GLN A 62 -14.74 7.19 1.04
C GLN A 62 -14.78 6.85 2.54
N SER A 63 -14.61 5.59 2.90
CA SER A 63 -14.68 5.13 4.29
C SER A 63 -13.30 5.05 4.95
N ALA A 64 -13.27 4.96 6.28
CA ALA A 64 -12.04 4.75 7.03
C ALA A 64 -11.37 3.41 6.69
N GLN A 65 -12.16 2.40 6.36
CA GLN A 65 -11.68 1.07 6.00
C GLN A 65 -10.78 1.07 4.75
N GLU A 66 -11.00 1.98 3.80
CA GLU A 66 -10.13 2.13 2.62
C GLU A 66 -8.69 2.52 3.02
N ALA A 67 -8.52 3.32 4.07
CA ALA A 67 -7.19 3.69 4.54
C ALA A 67 -6.45 2.51 5.19
N GLU A 68 -7.17 1.56 5.76
CA GLU A 68 -6.62 0.36 6.41
C GLU A 68 -6.39 -0.77 5.40
N ALA A 69 -7.35 -0.99 4.51
CA ALA A 69 -7.34 -2.05 3.49
C ALA A 69 -7.84 -1.51 2.15
N PRO A 70 -6.99 -0.89 1.32
CA PRO A 70 -7.38 -0.39 0.01
C PRO A 70 -8.06 -1.44 -0.85
N LEU A 71 -9.18 -1.06 -1.52
CA LEU A 71 -9.95 -1.96 -2.35
C LEU A 71 -9.39 -2.08 -3.75
N ARG A 72 -9.17 -3.33 -4.20
CA ARG A 72 -8.79 -3.66 -5.57
C ARG A 72 -9.69 -4.77 -6.14
N PHE A 73 -10.11 -4.60 -7.39
CA PHE A 73 -10.86 -5.64 -8.11
C PHE A 73 -9.92 -6.64 -8.78
N VAL A 74 -10.32 -7.91 -8.77
CA VAL A 74 -9.62 -9.02 -9.41
C VAL A 74 -10.61 -9.78 -10.29
N ASP A 75 -10.33 -9.87 -11.60
CA ASP A 75 -11.11 -10.69 -12.51
C ASP A 75 -10.76 -12.16 -12.32
N VAL A 76 -11.76 -13.00 -12.02
CA VAL A 76 -11.55 -14.45 -11.81
C VAL A 76 -11.19 -15.19 -13.10
N THR A 77 -11.38 -14.58 -14.26
CA THR A 77 -10.98 -15.17 -15.56
C THR A 77 -9.50 -14.89 -15.90
N GLY A 78 -8.87 -13.98 -15.16
CA GLY A 78 -7.47 -13.59 -15.35
C GLY A 78 -6.49 -14.52 -14.61
N THR A 79 -5.22 -14.41 -14.96
CA THR A 79 -4.13 -15.22 -14.37
C THR A 79 -3.66 -14.71 -13.00
N ASP A 80 -4.15 -13.55 -12.56
CA ASP A 80 -3.72 -12.94 -11.30
C ASP A 80 -4.16 -13.74 -10.08
N THR A 81 -5.30 -14.47 -10.20
CA THR A 81 -5.85 -15.31 -9.12
C THR A 81 -4.87 -16.42 -8.69
N ASP A 82 -4.14 -17.01 -9.64
CA ASP A 82 -3.21 -18.11 -9.38
C ASP A 82 -1.98 -17.70 -8.57
N ARG A 83 -1.69 -16.40 -8.53
CA ARG A 83 -0.53 -15.84 -7.81
C ARG A 83 -0.86 -15.43 -6.38
N LEU A 84 -2.13 -15.49 -6.00
CA LEU A 84 -2.58 -15.05 -4.68
C LEU A 84 -2.57 -16.23 -3.68
N SER A 85 -2.08 -15.98 -2.46
CA SER A 85 -2.09 -16.97 -1.38
C SER A 85 -3.48 -17.04 -0.72
N LEU A 86 -4.44 -17.61 -1.44
CA LEU A 86 -5.80 -17.81 -0.98
C LEU A 86 -5.91 -19.12 -0.16
N LYS A 87 -6.77 -19.12 0.86
CA LYS A 87 -7.07 -20.31 1.69
C LYS A 87 -7.83 -21.39 0.91
N SER A 88 -8.60 -20.97 -0.09
CA SER A 88 -9.39 -21.85 -0.95
C SER A 88 -9.73 -21.15 -2.27
N PRO A 89 -10.07 -21.87 -3.34
CA PRO A 89 -10.52 -21.27 -4.60
C PRO A 89 -11.70 -20.34 -4.41
N ILE A 90 -11.84 -19.36 -5.30
CA ILE A 90 -13.03 -18.51 -5.39
C ILE A 90 -14.12 -19.27 -6.15
N THR A 91 -15.21 -19.58 -5.48
CA THR A 91 -16.32 -20.40 -6.03
C THR A 91 -17.57 -19.58 -6.34
N MET A 92 -17.63 -18.33 -5.92
CA MET A 92 -18.71 -17.39 -6.25
C MET A 92 -18.19 -15.97 -6.35
N VAL A 93 -18.91 -15.12 -7.06
CA VAL A 93 -18.62 -13.70 -7.22
C VAL A 93 -19.89 -12.85 -7.00
N PRO A 94 -19.76 -11.62 -6.45
CA PRO A 94 -18.53 -11.06 -5.91
C PRO A 94 -18.11 -11.74 -4.61
N THR A 95 -16.81 -11.90 -4.39
CA THR A 95 -16.25 -12.30 -3.11
C THR A 95 -15.18 -11.28 -2.72
N ALA A 96 -15.29 -10.69 -1.54
CA ALA A 96 -14.29 -9.80 -0.99
C ALA A 96 -13.36 -10.60 -0.04
N VAL A 97 -12.05 -10.56 -0.31
CA VAL A 97 -11.02 -11.26 0.46
C VAL A 97 -10.10 -10.25 1.12
N LEU A 98 -10.00 -10.28 2.44
CA LEU A 98 -9.02 -9.50 3.16
C LEU A 98 -7.68 -10.21 3.14
N MET A 99 -6.70 -9.55 2.54
CA MET A 99 -5.30 -9.98 2.52
C MET A 99 -4.51 -9.20 3.57
N LYS A 100 -3.59 -9.86 4.24
CA LYS A 100 -2.61 -9.25 5.14
C LYS A 100 -1.24 -9.85 4.84
N ASP A 101 -0.27 -8.99 4.51
CA ASP A 101 1.10 -9.42 4.14
C ASP A 101 1.12 -10.50 3.05
N GLY A 102 0.25 -10.32 2.03
CA GLY A 102 0.15 -11.20 0.88
C GLY A 102 -0.59 -12.53 1.12
N ARG A 103 -1.22 -12.72 2.28
CA ARG A 103 -1.97 -13.95 2.63
C ARG A 103 -3.42 -13.62 2.98
N GLU A 104 -4.34 -14.49 2.59
CA GLU A 104 -5.73 -14.36 2.99
C GLU A 104 -5.91 -14.50 4.51
N VAL A 105 -6.57 -13.50 5.10
CA VAL A 105 -6.98 -13.52 6.52
C VAL A 105 -8.40 -14.03 6.66
N ASP A 106 -9.34 -13.43 5.92
CA ASP A 106 -10.75 -13.75 5.96
C ASP A 106 -11.44 -13.35 4.64
N ARG A 107 -12.70 -13.77 4.41
CA ARG A 107 -13.46 -13.42 3.21
C ARG A 107 -14.94 -13.22 3.47
N ILE A 108 -15.54 -12.42 2.60
CA ILE A 108 -16.99 -12.20 2.50
C ILE A 108 -17.44 -12.75 1.15
N ALA A 109 -18.02 -13.92 1.13
CA ALA A 109 -18.48 -14.58 -0.09
C ALA A 109 -19.90 -14.14 -0.47
N GLY A 110 -20.09 -13.69 -1.72
CA GLY A 110 -21.37 -13.22 -2.24
C GLY A 110 -21.71 -11.79 -1.84
N TYR A 111 -22.84 -11.31 -2.39
CA TYR A 111 -23.36 -9.97 -2.12
C TYR A 111 -24.62 -10.03 -1.25
N TRP A 112 -24.54 -9.53 -0.04
CA TRP A 112 -25.62 -9.55 0.97
C TRP A 112 -26.19 -8.16 1.28
N GLY A 113 -26.03 -7.21 0.34
CA GLY A 113 -26.39 -5.81 0.50
C GLY A 113 -25.29 -4.95 1.10
N SER A 114 -25.33 -3.64 0.79
CA SER A 114 -24.27 -2.70 1.19
C SER A 114 -24.05 -2.65 2.70
N ASP A 115 -25.11 -2.53 3.48
CA ASP A 115 -24.99 -2.35 4.94
C ASP A 115 -24.44 -3.60 5.64
N ASN A 116 -24.80 -4.79 5.17
CA ASN A 116 -24.21 -6.04 5.65
C ASN A 116 -22.75 -6.15 5.28
N PHE A 117 -22.39 -5.76 4.04
CA PHE A 117 -21.00 -5.71 3.60
C PHE A 117 -20.15 -4.85 4.54
N PHE A 118 -20.58 -3.62 4.85
CA PHE A 118 -19.82 -2.73 5.74
C PHE A 118 -19.67 -3.27 7.16
N LYS A 119 -20.68 -3.91 7.70
CA LYS A 119 -20.59 -4.60 9.01
C LYS A 119 -19.55 -5.73 8.97
N MET A 120 -19.60 -6.56 7.92
CA MET A 120 -18.72 -7.71 7.77
C MET A 120 -17.27 -7.27 7.51
N VAL A 121 -17.03 -6.28 6.66
CA VAL A 121 -15.67 -5.80 6.37
C VAL A 121 -15.04 -5.15 7.60
N THR A 122 -15.79 -4.35 8.36
CA THR A 122 -15.30 -3.79 9.64
C THR A 122 -14.91 -4.90 10.61
N TYR A 123 -15.72 -5.96 10.71
CA TYR A 123 -15.43 -7.10 11.56
C TYR A 123 -14.15 -7.84 11.16
N ILE A 124 -13.97 -8.15 9.86
CA ILE A 124 -12.79 -8.91 9.41
C ILE A 124 -11.51 -8.08 9.47
N ILE A 125 -11.57 -6.76 9.26
CA ILE A 125 -10.42 -5.85 9.42
C ILE A 125 -10.02 -5.82 10.90
N GLY A 126 -10.94 -5.53 11.82
CA GLY A 126 -10.64 -5.49 13.25
C GLY A 126 -10.14 -6.82 13.83
N LYS A 127 -10.50 -7.95 13.22
CA LYS A 127 -9.97 -9.27 13.59
C LYS A 127 -8.52 -9.49 13.07
N ALA A 128 -8.13 -8.75 12.04
CA ALA A 128 -6.80 -8.85 11.42
C ALA A 128 -5.75 -7.95 12.08
N GLU A 129 -6.16 -6.96 12.88
CA GLU A 129 -5.27 -6.10 13.66
C GLU A 129 -4.60 -6.86 14.80
#